data_a0c404d7987773db0cf897d678798114
#
_entry.id   a0c404d7987773db0cf897d678798114
#
_cell.length_a   1.000
_cell.length_b   1.000
_cell.length_c   1.000
_cell.angle_alpha   90.00
_cell.angle_beta   90.00
_cell.angle_gamma   90.00
#
_symmetry.space_group_name_H-M   'P 1'
#
loop_
_entity.id
_entity.type
_entity.pdbx_description
1 polymer ?
#
loop_
_entity_poly.entity_id
_entity_poly.type
_entity_poly.pdbx_seq_one_letter_code
_entity_poly.pdbx_strand_id
1 'polypeptide(L)'
;PVSEIIEACGGYTQDTVRLISGGPMMGKTIVNDMFVVDRAMNALTVLPAANDDAIACLRCGKCSDHCPSGLQPVRITAALKANDVDEMSKRGVMSCIECGMCTYICPSHIDVTENVRKAKRIVMLKKK
;
A
#
# COMPACT_ATOMS: atom_id res chain seq x y z
N PRO A 1 -15.38 -16.73 -5.48
CA PRO A 1 -14.57 -16.31 -4.31
C PRO A 1 -13.13 -16.78 -4.40
N VAL A 2 -12.22 -16.05 -3.79
CA VAL A 2 -10.79 -16.38 -3.76
C VAL A 2 -10.54 -17.77 -3.15
N SER A 3 -11.35 -18.19 -2.17
CA SER A 3 -11.23 -19.50 -1.54
C SER A 3 -11.31 -20.64 -2.54
N GLU A 4 -12.16 -20.54 -3.56
CA GLU A 4 -12.29 -21.57 -4.60
C GLU A 4 -11.02 -21.72 -5.44
N ILE A 5 -10.36 -20.60 -5.76
CA ILE A 5 -9.10 -20.60 -6.51
C ILE A 5 -8.01 -21.26 -5.69
N ILE A 6 -7.92 -20.95 -4.40
CA ILE A 6 -6.92 -21.50 -3.50
C ILE A 6 -7.12 -23.01 -3.33
N GLU A 7 -8.35 -23.47 -3.20
CA GLU A 7 -8.67 -24.91 -3.13
C GLU A 7 -8.28 -25.63 -4.42
N ALA A 8 -8.52 -25.02 -5.59
CA ALA A 8 -8.14 -25.59 -6.88
C ALA A 8 -6.62 -25.74 -7.01
N CYS A 9 -5.83 -24.91 -6.32
CA CYS A 9 -4.37 -24.97 -6.31
C CYS A 9 -3.80 -25.86 -5.20
N GLY A 10 -4.63 -26.59 -4.46
CA GLY A 10 -4.20 -27.50 -3.41
C GLY A 10 -4.37 -26.99 -1.99
N GLY A 11 -5.00 -25.83 -1.79
CA GLY A 11 -5.29 -25.27 -0.47
C GLY A 11 -4.11 -24.53 0.14
N TYR A 12 -4.25 -24.20 1.43
CA TYR A 12 -3.21 -23.48 2.17
C TYR A 12 -2.19 -24.46 2.75
N THR A 13 -0.92 -24.07 2.74
CA THR A 13 0.16 -24.83 3.38
C THR A 13 0.43 -24.38 4.82
N GLN A 14 -0.10 -23.21 5.22
CA GLN A 14 0.02 -22.65 6.57
C GLN A 14 -1.33 -22.13 7.04
N ASP A 15 -1.53 -22.16 8.37
CA ASP A 15 -2.80 -21.73 8.98
C ASP A 15 -3.00 -20.21 8.89
N THR A 16 -1.92 -19.43 8.99
CA THR A 16 -1.97 -17.98 8.93
C THR A 16 -1.28 -17.48 7.68
N VAL A 17 -2.06 -16.82 6.80
CA VAL A 17 -1.56 -16.33 5.51
C VAL A 17 -2.04 -14.89 5.28
N ARG A 18 -1.30 -14.17 4.46
CA ARG A 18 -1.68 -12.86 3.95
C ARG A 18 -2.08 -12.99 2.48
N LEU A 19 -3.28 -12.55 2.16
CA LEU A 19 -3.81 -12.57 0.80
C LEU A 19 -3.65 -11.19 0.18
N ILE A 20 -3.12 -11.14 -1.03
CA ILE A 20 -2.88 -9.88 -1.75
C ILE A 20 -3.54 -9.95 -3.12
N SER A 21 -4.43 -9.00 -3.40
CA SER A 21 -5.00 -8.82 -4.73
C SER A 21 -4.00 -8.03 -5.58
N GLY A 22 -3.33 -8.70 -6.48
CA GLY A 22 -2.26 -8.14 -7.30
C GLY A 22 -0.90 -8.71 -6.96
N GLY A 23 0.17 -8.03 -7.38
CA GLY A 23 1.54 -8.43 -7.08
C GLY A 23 1.94 -8.12 -5.64
N PRO A 24 3.05 -8.71 -5.15
CA PRO A 24 3.42 -8.55 -3.73
C PRO A 24 3.83 -7.13 -3.34
N MET A 25 4.22 -6.30 -4.30
CA MET A 25 4.70 -4.94 -4.02
C MET A 25 3.62 -3.88 -4.16
N MET A 26 2.83 -3.92 -5.23
CA MET A 26 1.81 -2.92 -5.55
C MET A 26 0.39 -3.35 -5.22
N GLY A 27 0.18 -4.63 -4.93
CA GLY A 27 -1.15 -5.17 -4.64
C GLY A 27 -1.70 -4.72 -3.31
N LYS A 28 -2.97 -4.99 -3.09
CA LYS A 28 -3.69 -4.63 -1.87
C LYS A 28 -3.99 -5.88 -1.06
N THR A 29 -3.74 -5.83 0.25
CA THR A 29 -4.09 -6.90 1.16
C THR A 29 -5.62 -7.00 1.28
N ILE A 30 -6.15 -8.21 1.11
CA ILE A 30 -7.59 -8.46 1.31
C ILE A 30 -7.83 -9.09 2.68
N VAL A 31 -9.02 -8.82 3.23
CA VAL A 31 -9.33 -9.17 4.63
C VAL A 31 -9.53 -10.68 4.81
N ASN A 32 -10.17 -11.33 3.85
CA ASN A 32 -10.48 -12.75 3.93
C ASN A 32 -10.57 -13.36 2.53
N ASP A 33 -10.72 -14.67 2.48
CA ASP A 33 -10.78 -15.42 1.23
C ASP A 33 -12.18 -15.47 0.59
N MET A 34 -13.14 -14.77 1.16
CA MET A 34 -14.48 -14.61 0.58
C MET A 34 -14.53 -13.50 -0.48
N PHE A 35 -13.42 -12.78 -0.67
CA PHE A 35 -13.31 -11.74 -1.70
C PHE A 35 -13.56 -12.33 -3.09
N VAL A 36 -14.37 -11.65 -3.89
CA VAL A 36 -14.74 -12.10 -5.23
C VAL A 36 -13.71 -11.60 -6.25
N VAL A 37 -13.20 -12.53 -7.08
CA VAL A 37 -12.28 -12.19 -8.16
C VAL A 37 -13.06 -11.51 -9.29
N ASP A 38 -12.55 -10.36 -9.74
CA ASP A 38 -13.12 -9.66 -10.88
C ASP A 38 -12.09 -9.61 -12.04
N ARG A 39 -12.51 -9.04 -13.16
CA ARG A 39 -11.67 -8.96 -14.36
C ARG A 39 -10.48 -8.00 -14.21
N ALA A 40 -10.50 -7.13 -13.21
CA ALA A 40 -9.41 -6.19 -12.96
C ALA A 40 -8.28 -6.81 -12.15
N MET A 41 -8.53 -7.98 -11.51
CA MET A 41 -7.52 -8.68 -10.73
C MET A 41 -6.61 -9.47 -11.67
N ASN A 42 -5.33 -9.09 -11.74
CA ASN A 42 -4.36 -9.76 -12.61
C ASN A 42 -3.55 -10.84 -11.90
N ALA A 43 -3.55 -10.86 -10.58
CA ALA A 43 -2.80 -11.83 -9.79
C ALA A 43 -3.38 -11.96 -8.40
N LEU A 44 -3.16 -13.13 -7.79
CA LEU A 44 -3.47 -13.39 -6.39
C LEU A 44 -2.20 -13.92 -5.75
N THR A 45 -1.67 -13.18 -4.76
CA THR A 45 -0.47 -13.57 -4.04
C THR A 45 -0.85 -14.03 -2.64
N VAL A 46 -0.35 -15.20 -2.24
CA VAL A 46 -0.54 -15.77 -0.90
C VAL A 46 0.83 -15.85 -0.23
N LEU A 47 1.00 -15.12 0.87
CA LEU A 47 2.26 -15.09 1.60
C LEU A 47 2.04 -15.53 3.05
N PRO A 48 3.06 -16.11 3.72
CA PRO A 48 2.99 -16.34 5.15
C PRO A 48 2.74 -15.02 5.89
N ALA A 49 1.91 -15.05 6.92
CA ALA A 49 1.66 -13.85 7.70
C ALA A 49 2.94 -13.45 8.43
N ALA A 50 3.34 -12.19 8.26
CA ALA A 50 4.46 -11.61 9.00
C ALA A 50 3.91 -10.74 10.12
N ASN A 51 4.55 -10.81 11.27
CA ASN A 51 4.14 -10.04 12.46
C ASN A 51 4.89 -8.71 12.49
N ASP A 52 4.66 -7.89 11.46
CA ASP A 52 5.33 -6.61 11.26
C ASP A 52 4.44 -5.46 11.74
N ASP A 53 4.41 -5.22 13.05
CA ASP A 53 3.65 -4.12 13.60
C ASP A 53 4.33 -2.78 13.27
N ALA A 54 3.55 -1.82 12.82
CA ALA A 54 4.06 -0.49 12.51
C ALA A 54 4.40 0.26 13.80
N ILE A 55 5.57 0.91 13.81
CA ILE A 55 5.99 1.80 14.88
C ILE A 55 6.02 3.25 14.37
N ALA A 56 6.29 4.20 15.25
CA ALA A 56 6.36 5.61 14.87
C ALA A 56 7.47 5.85 13.84
N CYS A 57 7.24 6.81 12.95
CA CYS A 57 8.20 7.18 11.92
C CYS A 57 9.51 7.69 12.52
N LEU A 58 10.63 7.08 12.13
CA LEU A 58 11.97 7.45 12.59
C LEU A 58 12.54 8.65 11.82
N ARG A 59 11.85 9.12 10.78
CA ARG A 59 12.29 10.21 9.90
C ARG A 59 13.65 9.96 9.26
N CYS A 60 13.92 8.69 8.92
CA CYS A 60 15.19 8.30 8.30
C CYS A 60 15.36 8.76 6.85
N GLY A 61 14.26 9.13 6.18
CA GLY A 61 14.27 9.64 4.80
C GLY A 61 14.44 8.58 3.72
N LYS A 62 14.47 7.30 4.04
CA LYS A 62 14.66 6.23 3.05
C LYS A 62 13.54 6.19 2.00
N CYS A 63 12.29 6.43 2.42
CA CYS A 63 11.17 6.48 1.48
C CYS A 63 11.33 7.60 0.45
N SER A 64 11.89 8.74 0.85
CA SER A 64 12.15 9.86 -0.07
C SER A 64 13.35 9.58 -0.98
N ASP A 65 14.40 8.96 -0.45
CA ASP A 65 15.61 8.63 -1.22
C ASP A 65 15.33 7.61 -2.32
N HIS A 66 14.40 6.69 -2.11
CA HIS A 66 14.10 5.60 -3.02
C HIS A 66 12.86 5.83 -3.89
N CYS A 67 12.18 6.96 -3.74
CA CYS A 67 10.99 7.25 -4.55
C CYS A 67 11.38 7.50 -6.00
N PRO A 68 10.90 6.70 -6.97
CA PRO A 68 11.24 6.88 -8.38
C PRO A 68 10.67 8.18 -8.97
N SER A 69 9.61 8.74 -8.37
CA SER A 69 9.02 10.01 -8.80
C SER A 69 9.63 11.22 -8.09
N GLY A 70 10.61 11.01 -7.23
CA GLY A 70 11.27 12.10 -6.50
C GLY A 70 10.41 12.77 -5.45
N LEU A 71 9.39 12.07 -4.93
CA LEU A 71 8.49 12.60 -3.91
C LEU A 71 9.10 12.50 -2.51
N GLN A 72 8.46 13.15 -1.56
CA GLN A 72 8.79 13.05 -0.14
C GLN A 72 7.62 12.42 0.62
N PRO A 73 7.48 11.09 0.60
CA PRO A 73 6.31 10.42 1.18
C PRO A 73 6.10 10.72 2.67
N VAL A 74 7.19 10.94 3.43
CA VAL A 74 7.09 11.29 4.84
C VAL A 74 6.35 12.62 5.05
N ARG A 75 6.60 13.61 4.20
CA ARG A 75 5.92 14.91 4.27
C ARG A 75 4.48 14.83 3.79
N ILE A 76 4.22 14.00 2.79
CA ILE A 76 2.85 13.73 2.32
C ILE A 76 2.04 13.08 3.44
N THR A 77 2.63 12.12 4.14
CA THR A 77 1.98 11.46 5.28
C THR A 77 1.69 12.44 6.41
N ALA A 78 2.63 13.34 6.71
CA ALA A 78 2.44 14.38 7.73
C ALA A 78 1.30 15.35 7.34
N ALA A 79 1.24 15.75 6.07
CA ALA A 79 0.17 16.60 5.56
C ALA A 79 -1.18 15.89 5.61
N LEU A 80 -1.21 14.58 5.34
CA LEU A 80 -2.42 13.78 5.45
C LEU A 80 -2.96 13.75 6.88
N LYS A 81 -2.08 13.57 7.87
CA LYS A 81 -2.47 13.59 9.28
C LYS A 81 -2.99 14.95 9.73
N ALA A 82 -2.46 16.03 9.16
CA ALA A 82 -2.90 17.39 9.42
C ALA A 82 -4.09 17.82 8.58
N ASN A 83 -4.59 16.98 7.66
CA ASN A 83 -5.64 17.28 6.69
C ASN A 83 -5.33 18.52 5.84
N ASP A 84 -4.06 18.76 5.54
CA ASP A 84 -3.60 19.90 4.75
C ASP A 84 -3.53 19.52 3.27
N VAL A 85 -4.63 19.69 2.55
CA VAL A 85 -4.75 19.31 1.14
C VAL A 85 -3.83 20.13 0.25
N ASP A 86 -3.64 21.41 0.57
CA ASP A 86 -2.77 22.29 -0.22
C ASP A 86 -1.31 21.83 -0.15
N GLU A 87 -0.85 21.43 1.03
CA GLU A 87 0.49 20.88 1.21
C GLU A 87 0.67 19.55 0.47
N MET A 88 -0.33 18.67 0.53
CA MET A 88 -0.32 17.42 -0.23
C MET A 88 -0.13 17.69 -1.73
N SER A 89 -0.87 18.67 -2.26
CA SER A 89 -0.78 19.06 -3.66
C SER A 89 0.58 19.67 -4.00
N LYS A 90 1.13 20.53 -3.15
CA LYS A 90 2.45 21.11 -3.32
C LYS A 90 3.57 20.09 -3.36
N ARG A 91 3.43 19.03 -2.58
CA ARG A 91 4.41 17.94 -2.54
C ARG A 91 4.32 16.99 -3.74
N GLY A 92 3.40 17.27 -4.68
CA GLY A 92 3.31 16.51 -5.92
C GLY A 92 2.72 15.12 -5.76
N VAL A 93 1.80 14.94 -4.83
CA VAL A 93 1.20 13.62 -4.53
C VAL A 93 0.59 12.97 -5.79
N MET A 94 0.11 13.79 -6.74
CA MET A 94 -0.47 13.29 -8.00
C MET A 94 0.55 12.61 -8.90
N SER A 95 1.83 12.85 -8.70
CA SER A 95 2.92 12.22 -9.48
C SER A 95 3.27 10.82 -8.96
N CYS A 96 2.67 10.38 -7.88
CA CYS A 96 2.93 9.05 -7.31
C CYS A 96 2.45 7.96 -8.26
N ILE A 97 3.33 7.00 -8.59
CA ILE A 97 3.02 5.85 -9.44
C ILE A 97 2.58 4.63 -8.63
N GLU A 98 2.47 4.76 -7.33
CA GLU A 98 2.02 3.71 -6.41
C GLU A 98 2.85 2.42 -6.50
N CYS A 99 4.16 2.57 -6.67
CA CYS A 99 5.08 1.43 -6.87
C CYS A 99 5.32 0.58 -5.61
N GLY A 100 5.02 1.11 -4.43
CA GLY A 100 5.18 0.39 -3.16
C GLY A 100 6.58 0.43 -2.56
N MET A 101 7.55 1.08 -3.19
CA MET A 101 8.93 1.12 -2.70
C MET A 101 9.05 1.77 -1.32
N CYS A 102 8.30 2.84 -1.08
CA CYS A 102 8.32 3.55 0.20
C CYS A 102 7.82 2.67 1.37
N THR A 103 6.84 1.81 1.12
CA THR A 103 6.38 0.83 2.10
C THR A 103 7.43 -0.26 2.32
N TYR A 104 8.01 -0.76 1.24
CA TYR A 104 9.00 -1.83 1.28
C TYR A 104 10.25 -1.42 2.08
N ILE A 105 10.75 -0.20 1.84
CA ILE A 105 12.01 0.27 2.43
C ILE A 105 11.85 0.82 3.85
N CYS A 106 10.62 1.04 4.32
CA CYS A 106 10.36 1.66 5.63
C CYS A 106 10.80 0.75 6.79
N PRO A 107 11.79 1.15 7.61
CA PRO A 107 12.21 0.34 8.75
C PRO A 107 11.20 0.31 9.88
N SER A 108 10.25 1.25 9.91
CA SER A 108 9.17 1.29 10.90
C SER A 108 7.95 0.48 10.48
N HIS A 109 8.00 -0.21 9.35
CA HIS A 109 6.92 -1.03 8.79
C HIS A 109 5.61 -0.26 8.60
N ILE A 110 5.70 1.03 8.29
CA ILE A 110 4.54 1.88 8.00
C ILE A 110 4.07 1.60 6.57
N ASP A 111 2.74 1.48 6.38
CA ASP A 111 2.19 1.36 5.03
C ASP A 111 2.12 2.75 4.38
N VAL A 112 3.29 3.23 3.95
CA VAL A 112 3.45 4.58 3.38
C VAL A 112 2.71 4.71 2.06
N THR A 113 2.73 3.65 1.23
CA THR A 113 2.03 3.64 -0.06
C THR A 113 0.54 3.88 0.12
N GLU A 114 -0.09 3.24 1.10
CA GLU A 114 -1.52 3.43 1.36
C GLU A 114 -1.80 4.85 1.85
N ASN A 115 -0.92 5.42 2.67
CA ASN A 115 -1.04 6.80 3.12
C ASN A 115 -0.98 7.78 1.93
N VAL A 116 -0.05 7.56 1.00
CA VAL A 116 0.08 8.39 -0.21
C VAL A 116 -1.14 8.21 -1.12
N ARG A 117 -1.67 7.00 -1.24
CA ARG A 117 -2.91 6.74 -1.99
C ARG A 117 -4.09 7.51 -1.42
N LYS A 118 -4.24 7.53 -0.10
CA LYS A 118 -5.29 8.30 0.58
C LYS A 118 -5.14 9.79 0.29
N ALA A 119 -3.93 10.33 0.40
CA ALA A 119 -3.64 11.72 0.12
C ALA A 119 -3.95 12.07 -1.33
N LYS A 120 -3.55 11.22 -2.26
CA LYS A 120 -3.82 11.38 -3.70
C LYS A 120 -5.32 11.42 -3.98
N ARG A 121 -6.07 10.52 -3.35
CA ARG A 121 -7.53 10.45 -3.49
C ARG A 121 -8.20 11.71 -2.97
N ILE A 122 -7.76 12.22 -1.82
CA ILE A 122 -8.30 13.45 -1.21
C ILE A 122 -8.04 14.65 -2.13
N VAL A 123 -6.84 14.77 -2.68
CA VAL A 123 -6.49 15.86 -3.61
C VAL A 123 -7.35 15.78 -4.87
N MET A 124 -7.57 14.59 -5.41
CA MET A 124 -8.43 14.39 -6.58
C MET A 124 -9.86 14.84 -6.32
N LEU A 125 -10.41 14.51 -5.16
CA LEU A 125 -11.78 14.90 -4.78
C LEU A 125 -11.92 16.41 -4.62
N LYS A 126 -10.90 17.08 -4.08
CA LYS A 126 -10.93 18.53 -3.91
C LYS A 126 -10.85 19.28 -5.23
N LYS A 127 -10.15 18.74 -6.23
CA LYS A 127 -10.03 19.36 -7.56
C LYS A 127 -11.30 19.26 -8.42
N LYS A 128 -12.21 18.39 -8.04
CA LYS A 128 -13.53 18.29 -8.66
C LYS A 128 -14.50 19.24 -7.98
#